data_61c16a9ba06e15042e311861c840a191
#
_entry.id   61c16a9ba06e15042e311861c840a191
#
_cell.length_a   1.000
_cell.length_b   1.000
_cell.length_c   1.000
_cell.angle_alpha   90.00
_cell.angle_beta   90.00
_cell.angle_gamma   90.00
#
_symmetry.space_group_name_H-M   'P 1'
#
loop_
_entity.id
_entity.type
_entity.pdbx_description
1 polymer ?
#
loop_
_entity_poly.entity_id
_entity_poly.type
_entity_poly.pdbx_seq_one_letter_code
_entity_poly.pdbx_strand_id
1 'polypeptide(L)'
;MDKEKLFAQIKGGLIVSCQALETEPLYTKEGGVMPLMAKAAAMSGAVGIRANTVRDITQIKQVVDLPVIGIIKKDYPGTPMYITVTMKEVDELVACGVDILAVQGTGALRPDGSTSAQFIRAIKAKYPDQLVMADCDNFENAMACAEAGADFVGTTMRGYTPETQGINDIDFEFVHKLATECPAKVIAEGHIHYPEQAVKALEAGAFALVVGGAITRPAEITARFTGAINAAKK
;
A
#
# COMPACT_ATOMS: atom_id res chain seq x y z
N MET A 1 -0.08 -4.16 -18.51
CA MET A 1 -1.53 -3.86 -18.77
C MET A 1 -1.63 -2.42 -19.27
N ASP A 2 -2.63 -2.10 -20.14
CA ASP A 2 -2.90 -0.71 -20.51
C ASP A 2 -3.36 0.09 -19.29
N LYS A 3 -2.84 1.31 -19.12
CA LYS A 3 -3.08 2.20 -17.95
C LYS A 3 -4.58 2.46 -17.73
N GLU A 4 -5.32 2.74 -18.78
CA GLU A 4 -6.76 3.03 -18.68
C GLU A 4 -7.56 1.80 -18.26
N LYS A 5 -7.19 0.63 -18.77
CA LYS A 5 -7.81 -0.65 -18.36
C LYS A 5 -7.54 -0.94 -16.89
N LEU A 6 -6.30 -0.73 -16.44
CA LEU A 6 -5.95 -0.91 -15.03
C LEU A 6 -6.76 0.03 -14.14
N PHE A 7 -6.84 1.31 -14.51
CA PHE A 7 -7.63 2.29 -13.75
C PHE A 7 -9.10 1.90 -13.70
N ALA A 8 -9.69 1.49 -14.82
CA ALA A 8 -11.09 1.04 -14.85
C ALA A 8 -11.31 -0.20 -13.97
N GLN A 9 -10.37 -1.13 -13.96
CA GLN A 9 -10.46 -2.36 -13.18
C GLN A 9 -10.43 -2.12 -11.67
N ILE A 10 -9.55 -1.22 -11.18
CA ILE A 10 -9.39 -1.02 -9.73
C ILE A 10 -10.31 0.06 -9.15
N LYS A 11 -10.93 0.89 -9.99
CA LYS A 11 -11.78 2.01 -9.56
C LYS A 11 -12.95 1.54 -8.69
N GLY A 12 -13.10 2.12 -7.50
CA GLY A 12 -14.17 1.80 -6.56
C GLY A 12 -14.06 0.42 -5.93
N GLY A 13 -12.94 -0.29 -6.15
CA GLY A 13 -12.76 -1.66 -5.72
C GLY A 13 -11.80 -1.83 -4.56
N LEU A 14 -11.78 -3.06 -4.04
CA LEU A 14 -10.92 -3.49 -2.95
C LEU A 14 -9.67 -4.19 -3.50
N ILE A 15 -8.51 -3.67 -3.13
CA ILE A 15 -7.21 -4.32 -3.30
C ILE A 15 -6.85 -4.97 -1.97
N VAL A 16 -6.51 -6.25 -1.97
CA VAL A 16 -6.14 -6.96 -0.74
C VAL A 16 -4.62 -6.99 -0.58
N SER A 17 -4.14 -6.51 0.57
CA SER A 17 -2.72 -6.53 0.90
C SER A 17 -2.32 -7.89 1.47
N CYS A 18 -1.66 -8.71 0.64
CA CYS A 18 -1.17 -10.05 0.97
C CYS A 18 0.32 -9.97 1.31
N GLN A 19 0.63 -9.77 2.58
CA GLN A 19 1.99 -9.62 3.10
C GLN A 19 2.16 -10.37 4.42
N ALA A 20 3.33 -10.96 4.62
CA ALA A 20 3.80 -11.45 5.91
C ALA A 20 5.28 -11.09 6.07
N LEU A 21 5.63 -10.38 7.14
CA LEU A 21 7.01 -10.09 7.51
C LEU A 21 7.60 -11.24 8.32
N GLU A 22 8.92 -11.32 8.42
CA GLU A 22 9.64 -12.42 9.10
C GLU A 22 9.19 -12.65 10.56
N THR A 23 8.69 -11.63 11.21
CA THR A 23 8.15 -11.70 12.59
C THR A 23 6.69 -12.09 12.67
N GLU A 24 5.98 -12.22 11.53
CA GLU A 24 4.55 -12.49 11.50
C GLU A 24 4.24 -13.99 11.36
N PRO A 25 3.16 -14.51 12.00
CA PRO A 25 2.86 -15.95 12.06
C PRO A 25 2.68 -16.63 10.69
N LEU A 26 2.27 -15.89 9.66
CA LEU A 26 2.06 -16.43 8.32
C LEU A 26 3.30 -16.33 7.42
N TYR A 27 4.42 -15.84 7.95
CA TYR A 27 5.67 -15.84 7.20
C TYR A 27 6.22 -17.24 7.06
N THR A 28 6.65 -17.55 5.86
CA THR A 28 7.44 -18.75 5.55
C THR A 28 8.62 -18.35 4.67
N LYS A 29 9.78 -18.93 4.91
CA LYS A 29 10.99 -18.61 4.15
C LYS A 29 10.81 -18.89 2.65
N GLU A 30 10.09 -19.95 2.32
CA GLU A 30 9.88 -20.41 0.93
C GLU A 30 8.66 -19.73 0.27
N GLY A 31 7.88 -18.92 1.02
CA GLY A 31 6.63 -18.35 0.53
C GLY A 31 5.47 -19.36 0.57
N GLY A 32 4.54 -19.24 -0.39
CA GLY A 32 3.41 -20.18 -0.55
C GLY A 32 2.14 -19.82 0.20
N VAL A 33 2.20 -19.05 1.29
CA VAL A 33 1.01 -18.62 2.04
C VAL A 33 0.34 -17.41 1.37
N MET A 34 1.09 -16.40 0.97
CA MET A 34 0.54 -15.20 0.34
C MET A 34 -0.17 -15.46 -0.99
N PRO A 35 0.27 -16.38 -1.85
CA PRO A 35 -0.50 -16.83 -3.02
C PRO A 35 -1.88 -17.41 -2.67
N LEU A 36 -2.00 -18.15 -1.57
CA LEU A 36 -3.31 -18.68 -1.12
C LEU A 36 -4.24 -17.56 -0.66
N MET A 37 -3.70 -16.57 0.07
CA MET A 37 -4.46 -15.38 0.46
C MET A 37 -4.91 -14.57 -0.77
N ALA A 38 -4.04 -14.37 -1.74
CA ALA A 38 -4.37 -13.69 -3.00
C ALA A 38 -5.45 -14.43 -3.79
N LYS A 39 -5.38 -15.77 -3.85
CA LYS A 39 -6.41 -16.59 -4.51
C LYS A 39 -7.76 -16.47 -3.80
N ALA A 40 -7.79 -16.52 -2.47
CA ALA A 40 -9.01 -16.33 -1.70
C ALA A 40 -9.60 -14.92 -1.92
N ALA A 41 -8.77 -13.88 -1.94
CA ALA A 41 -9.18 -12.51 -2.23
C ALA A 41 -9.78 -12.38 -3.63
N ALA A 42 -9.12 -12.93 -4.66
CA ALA A 42 -9.61 -12.92 -6.04
C ALA A 42 -10.97 -13.64 -6.19
N MET A 43 -11.13 -14.80 -5.56
CA MET A 43 -12.41 -15.55 -5.55
C MET A 43 -13.54 -14.78 -4.85
N SER A 44 -13.21 -13.83 -3.98
CA SER A 44 -14.17 -13.01 -3.22
C SER A 44 -14.39 -11.61 -3.82
N GLY A 45 -13.86 -11.35 -5.02
CA GLY A 45 -14.13 -10.11 -5.76
C GLY A 45 -13.12 -8.99 -5.52
N ALA A 46 -11.94 -9.27 -4.97
CA ALA A 46 -10.84 -8.29 -4.97
C ALA A 46 -10.46 -7.92 -6.41
N VAL A 47 -10.19 -6.64 -6.65
CA VAL A 47 -9.84 -6.11 -7.97
C VAL A 47 -8.35 -5.96 -8.19
N GLY A 48 -7.54 -6.18 -7.17
CA GLY A 48 -6.09 -6.12 -7.20
C GLY A 48 -5.47 -6.72 -5.93
N ILE A 49 -4.17 -6.94 -5.95
CA ILE A 49 -3.38 -7.43 -4.82
C ILE A 49 -2.25 -6.45 -4.55
N ARG A 50 -1.99 -6.17 -3.27
CA ARG A 50 -0.75 -5.51 -2.85
C ARG A 50 0.15 -6.55 -2.19
N ALA A 51 1.41 -6.64 -2.61
CA ALA A 51 2.30 -7.69 -2.15
C ALA A 51 3.72 -7.17 -1.87
N ASN A 52 4.40 -7.81 -0.94
CA ASN A 52 5.77 -7.51 -0.53
C ASN A 52 6.71 -8.62 -1.00
N THR A 53 7.91 -8.24 -1.44
CA THR A 53 9.01 -9.07 -1.94
C THR A 53 8.79 -9.67 -3.34
N VAL A 54 9.88 -9.77 -4.09
CA VAL A 54 9.89 -10.41 -5.42
C VAL A 54 9.37 -11.85 -5.35
N ARG A 55 9.72 -12.59 -4.28
CA ARG A 55 9.27 -13.97 -4.06
C ARG A 55 7.74 -14.07 -4.04
N ASP A 56 7.08 -13.34 -3.16
CA ASP A 56 5.64 -13.44 -2.99
C ASP A 56 4.90 -12.86 -4.20
N ILE A 57 5.39 -11.75 -4.76
CA ILE A 57 4.82 -11.15 -5.98
C ILE A 57 4.85 -12.15 -7.13
N THR A 58 5.99 -12.81 -7.37
CA THR A 58 6.14 -13.80 -8.44
C THR A 58 5.20 -14.98 -8.24
N GLN A 59 5.08 -15.49 -7.02
CA GLN A 59 4.18 -16.61 -6.70
C GLN A 59 2.70 -16.21 -6.82
N ILE A 60 2.33 -15.01 -6.40
CA ILE A 60 0.96 -14.46 -6.52
C ILE A 60 0.57 -14.35 -7.99
N LYS A 61 1.43 -13.80 -8.85
CA LYS A 61 1.18 -13.66 -10.29
C LYS A 61 1.00 -15.00 -11.03
N GLN A 62 1.45 -16.10 -10.45
CA GLN A 62 1.20 -17.45 -11.00
C GLN A 62 -0.20 -18.00 -10.71
N VAL A 63 -0.91 -17.44 -9.73
CA VAL A 63 -2.18 -17.99 -9.23
C VAL A 63 -3.38 -17.06 -9.39
N VAL A 64 -3.16 -15.77 -9.64
CA VAL A 64 -4.22 -14.78 -9.89
C VAL A 64 -3.86 -13.88 -11.08
N ASP A 65 -4.88 -13.53 -11.87
CA ASP A 65 -4.78 -12.57 -12.98
C ASP A 65 -5.39 -11.22 -12.55
N LEU A 66 -4.79 -10.62 -11.51
CA LEU A 66 -5.18 -9.32 -10.98
C LEU A 66 -3.98 -8.36 -11.00
N PRO A 67 -4.21 -7.04 -11.15
CA PRO A 67 -3.16 -6.04 -10.99
C PRO A 67 -2.45 -6.18 -9.64
N VAL A 68 -1.13 -6.06 -9.64
CA VAL A 68 -0.31 -6.16 -8.44
C VAL A 68 0.36 -4.83 -8.13
N ILE A 69 0.09 -4.29 -6.93
CA ILE A 69 0.88 -3.24 -6.30
C ILE A 69 2.05 -3.91 -5.60
N GLY A 70 3.27 -3.68 -6.09
CA GLY A 70 4.47 -4.29 -5.53
C GLY A 70 5.24 -3.34 -4.62
N ILE A 71 5.74 -3.88 -3.50
CA ILE A 71 6.67 -3.22 -2.60
C ILE A 71 7.80 -4.17 -2.20
N ILE A 72 8.90 -3.59 -1.71
CA ILE A 72 9.91 -4.32 -0.95
C ILE A 72 10.14 -3.57 0.35
N LYS A 73 9.79 -4.21 1.48
CA LYS A 73 10.05 -3.68 2.82
C LYS A 73 11.44 -4.10 3.27
N LYS A 74 12.25 -3.11 3.62
CA LYS A 74 13.61 -3.31 4.10
C LYS A 74 14.06 -2.10 4.91
N ASP A 75 14.63 -2.36 6.09
CA ASP A 75 15.20 -1.34 6.94
C ASP A 75 16.58 -0.90 6.44
N TYR A 76 16.87 0.38 6.57
CA TYR A 76 18.14 1.00 6.20
C TYR A 76 18.70 1.81 7.35
N PRO A 77 20.02 1.72 7.66
CA PRO A 77 20.63 2.59 8.65
C PRO A 77 20.50 4.07 8.28
N GLY A 78 20.19 4.90 9.28
CA GLY A 78 20.17 6.36 9.12
C GLY A 78 18.89 6.95 8.54
N THR A 79 17.88 6.13 8.23
CA THR A 79 16.55 6.61 7.80
C THR A 79 15.45 5.75 8.41
N PRO A 80 14.28 6.33 8.76
CA PRO A 80 13.11 5.56 9.17
C PRO A 80 12.31 5.00 7.98
N MET A 81 12.77 5.22 6.75
CA MET A 81 12.09 4.70 5.57
C MET A 81 12.33 3.20 5.41
N TYR A 82 11.28 2.46 5.01
CA TYR A 82 11.35 1.00 4.85
C TYR A 82 10.54 0.44 3.66
N ILE A 83 9.76 1.27 2.93
CA ILE A 83 8.97 0.80 1.78
C ILE A 83 9.64 1.23 0.48
N THR A 84 10.24 0.30 -0.25
CA THR A 84 10.89 0.50 -1.56
C THR A 84 11.79 1.73 -1.54
N VAL A 85 12.85 1.66 -0.74
CA VAL A 85 13.63 2.84 -0.32
C VAL A 85 14.65 3.26 -1.35
N THR A 86 15.21 2.31 -2.12
CA THR A 86 16.29 2.60 -3.08
C THR A 86 15.93 2.18 -4.50
N MET A 87 16.69 2.67 -5.47
CA MET A 87 16.50 2.31 -6.89
C MET A 87 16.71 0.81 -7.13
N LYS A 88 17.46 0.12 -6.25
CA LYS A 88 17.64 -1.33 -6.35
C LYS A 88 16.31 -2.07 -6.19
N GLU A 89 15.50 -1.72 -5.16
CA GLU A 89 14.18 -2.33 -4.97
C GLU A 89 13.24 -1.98 -6.12
N VAL A 90 13.35 -0.76 -6.67
CA VAL A 90 12.59 -0.36 -7.87
C VAL A 90 12.92 -1.26 -9.05
N ASP A 91 14.20 -1.47 -9.33
CA ASP A 91 14.67 -2.32 -10.43
C ASP A 91 14.17 -3.77 -10.27
N GLU A 92 14.25 -4.31 -9.06
CA GLU A 92 13.76 -5.65 -8.73
C GLU A 92 12.24 -5.78 -8.95
N LEU A 93 11.45 -4.79 -8.52
CA LEU A 93 10.00 -4.77 -8.69
C LEU A 93 9.59 -4.63 -10.15
N VAL A 94 10.23 -3.73 -10.90
CA VAL A 94 9.98 -3.59 -12.35
C VAL A 94 10.34 -4.89 -13.09
N ALA A 95 11.46 -5.52 -12.74
CA ALA A 95 11.88 -6.78 -13.35
C ALA A 95 10.90 -7.93 -13.08
N CYS A 96 10.22 -7.98 -11.92
CA CYS A 96 9.19 -8.97 -11.65
C CYS A 96 7.81 -8.60 -12.22
N GLY A 97 7.71 -7.46 -12.92
CA GLY A 97 6.54 -7.06 -13.68
C GLY A 97 5.34 -6.65 -12.82
N VAL A 98 5.57 -5.85 -11.77
CA VAL A 98 4.47 -5.23 -11.01
C VAL A 98 3.72 -4.24 -11.87
N ASP A 99 2.41 -4.16 -11.71
CA ASP A 99 1.57 -3.22 -12.46
C ASP A 99 1.67 -1.81 -11.86
N ILE A 100 1.73 -1.71 -10.54
CA ILE A 100 1.93 -0.47 -9.79
C ILE A 100 3.11 -0.69 -8.84
N LEU A 101 4.09 0.21 -8.88
CA LEU A 101 5.21 0.23 -7.96
C LEU A 101 4.91 1.21 -6.83
N ALA A 102 4.87 0.74 -5.57
CA ALA A 102 4.65 1.62 -4.43
C ALA A 102 5.95 1.92 -3.69
N VAL A 103 6.13 3.20 -3.33
CA VAL A 103 7.30 3.72 -2.62
C VAL A 103 6.86 4.55 -1.43
N GLN A 104 7.66 4.61 -0.36
CA GLN A 104 7.37 5.50 0.76
C GLN A 104 7.45 6.97 0.31
N GLY A 105 6.40 7.72 0.60
CA GLY A 105 6.20 9.12 0.21
C GLY A 105 6.12 10.06 1.41
N THR A 106 7.00 9.87 2.42
CA THR A 106 7.03 10.68 3.64
C THR A 106 8.14 11.75 3.60
N GLY A 107 8.19 12.64 4.60
CA GLY A 107 9.17 13.73 4.68
C GLY A 107 10.59 13.30 5.03
N ALA A 108 10.82 12.05 5.46
CA ALA A 108 12.15 11.54 5.75
C ALA A 108 13.02 11.47 4.47
N LEU A 109 14.34 11.62 4.63
CA LEU A 109 15.28 11.46 3.53
C LEU A 109 15.65 9.98 3.32
N ARG A 110 15.89 9.61 2.08
CA ARG A 110 16.43 8.30 1.70
C ARG A 110 17.92 8.19 2.06
N PRO A 111 18.51 6.97 2.04
CA PRO A 111 19.92 6.79 2.37
C PRO A 111 20.91 7.61 1.51
N ASP A 112 20.52 7.95 0.29
CA ASP A 112 21.29 8.81 -0.63
C ASP A 112 21.04 10.31 -0.45
N GLY A 113 20.24 10.70 0.56
CA GLY A 113 19.87 12.08 0.85
C GLY A 113 18.73 12.63 -0.03
N SER A 114 18.18 11.86 -0.93
CA SER A 114 17.07 12.31 -1.79
C SER A 114 15.74 12.38 -1.03
N THR A 115 14.89 13.33 -1.45
CA THR A 115 13.48 13.40 -1.01
C THR A 115 12.62 12.42 -1.79
N SER A 116 11.40 12.12 -1.27
CA SER A 116 10.43 11.26 -1.97
C SER A 116 10.08 11.79 -3.36
N ALA A 117 9.91 13.11 -3.51
CA ALA A 117 9.64 13.74 -4.80
C ALA A 117 10.81 13.58 -5.80
N GLN A 118 12.06 13.76 -5.35
CA GLN A 118 13.24 13.54 -6.21
C GLN A 118 13.34 12.08 -6.65
N PHE A 119 13.08 11.16 -5.74
CA PHE A 119 13.10 9.74 -6.04
C PHE A 119 12.02 9.32 -7.05
N ILE A 120 10.78 9.83 -6.91
CA ILE A 120 9.71 9.58 -7.88
C ILE A 120 10.08 10.11 -9.26
N ARG A 121 10.66 11.32 -9.37
CA ARG A 121 11.16 11.84 -10.65
C ARG A 121 12.24 10.94 -11.27
N ALA A 122 13.16 10.42 -10.44
CA ALA A 122 14.19 9.50 -10.92
C ALA A 122 13.59 8.17 -11.42
N ILE A 123 12.57 7.64 -10.73
CA ILE A 123 11.83 6.45 -11.19
C ILE A 123 11.16 6.72 -12.54
N LYS A 124 10.42 7.82 -12.66
CA LYS A 124 9.71 8.19 -13.91
C LYS A 124 10.67 8.49 -15.05
N ALA A 125 11.85 9.01 -14.78
CA ALA A 125 12.89 9.20 -15.82
C ALA A 125 13.46 7.87 -16.31
N LYS A 126 13.65 6.87 -15.41
CA LYS A 126 14.17 5.55 -15.77
C LYS A 126 13.11 4.62 -16.36
N TYR A 127 11.90 4.70 -15.85
CA TYR A 127 10.75 3.85 -16.18
C TYR A 127 9.50 4.69 -16.45
N PRO A 128 9.41 5.39 -17.59
CA PRO A 128 8.36 6.39 -17.86
C PRO A 128 6.94 5.78 -17.86
N ASP A 129 6.80 4.53 -18.27
CA ASP A 129 5.50 3.84 -18.35
C ASP A 129 5.09 3.14 -17.04
N GLN A 130 6.01 3.03 -16.05
CA GLN A 130 5.70 2.41 -14.78
C GLN A 130 4.76 3.29 -13.95
N LEU A 131 3.62 2.71 -13.54
CA LEU A 131 2.72 3.37 -12.59
C LEU A 131 3.36 3.39 -11.20
N VAL A 132 3.35 4.56 -10.57
CA VAL A 132 3.94 4.79 -9.25
C VAL A 132 2.86 5.21 -8.25
N MET A 133 2.84 4.55 -7.09
CA MET A 133 2.05 4.93 -5.92
C MET A 133 3.00 5.45 -4.83
N ALA A 134 2.67 6.58 -4.24
CA ALA A 134 3.39 7.12 -3.09
C ALA A 134 2.60 6.84 -1.80
N ASP A 135 3.21 6.11 -0.86
CA ASP A 135 2.65 5.84 0.47
C ASP A 135 2.91 7.04 1.39
N CYS A 136 1.91 7.90 1.55
CA CYS A 136 2.03 9.19 2.22
C CYS A 136 1.41 9.19 3.62
N ASP A 137 1.87 10.11 4.45
CA ASP A 137 1.43 10.32 5.82
C ASP A 137 0.65 11.63 6.00
N ASN A 138 0.98 12.66 5.23
CA ASN A 138 0.37 13.99 5.30
C ASN A 138 0.11 14.59 3.91
N PHE A 139 -0.60 15.72 3.90
CA PHE A 139 -1.05 16.36 2.67
C PHE A 139 0.10 16.94 1.86
N GLU A 140 1.05 17.58 2.48
CA GLU A 140 2.20 18.24 1.84
C GLU A 140 3.08 17.21 1.11
N ASN A 141 3.34 16.07 1.77
CA ASN A 141 4.10 14.97 1.18
C ASN A 141 3.36 14.34 -0.01
N ALA A 142 2.03 14.15 0.12
CA ALA A 142 1.21 13.61 -0.96
C ALA A 142 1.20 14.53 -2.20
N MET A 143 1.04 15.84 -2.00
CA MET A 143 1.09 16.84 -3.08
C MET A 143 2.45 16.85 -3.76
N ALA A 144 3.55 16.89 -2.99
CA ALA A 144 4.90 16.87 -3.55
C ALA A 144 5.19 15.59 -4.36
N CYS A 145 4.69 14.44 -3.92
CA CYS A 145 4.81 13.18 -4.65
C CYS A 145 3.97 13.17 -5.93
N ALA A 146 2.73 13.69 -5.89
CA ALA A 146 1.86 13.80 -7.06
C ALA A 146 2.45 14.73 -8.12
N GLU A 147 2.95 15.90 -7.72
CA GLU A 147 3.65 16.86 -8.60
C GLU A 147 4.96 16.29 -9.19
N ALA A 148 5.58 15.34 -8.48
CA ALA A 148 6.76 14.63 -8.97
C ALA A 148 6.43 13.53 -10.00
N GLY A 149 5.14 13.23 -10.23
CA GLY A 149 4.67 12.28 -11.23
C GLY A 149 4.15 10.97 -10.66
N ALA A 150 3.84 10.88 -9.37
CA ALA A 150 3.11 9.73 -8.84
C ALA A 150 1.71 9.65 -9.48
N ASP A 151 1.33 8.46 -9.94
CA ASP A 151 0.01 8.21 -10.52
C ASP A 151 -1.05 8.03 -9.44
N PHE A 152 -0.61 7.55 -8.26
CA PHE A 152 -1.43 7.35 -7.06
C PHE A 152 -0.74 7.91 -5.82
N VAL A 153 -1.55 8.39 -4.87
CA VAL A 153 -1.14 8.66 -3.50
C VAL A 153 -1.95 7.79 -2.55
N GLY A 154 -1.27 7.13 -1.62
CA GLY A 154 -1.89 6.28 -0.60
C GLY A 154 -1.84 6.94 0.77
N THR A 155 -2.85 6.73 1.61
CA THR A 155 -2.86 7.17 3.02
C THR A 155 -2.12 6.19 3.94
N THR A 156 -1.33 5.31 3.36
CA THR A 156 -0.69 4.14 3.99
C THR A 156 0.14 4.48 5.22
N MET A 157 0.85 5.62 5.19
CA MET A 157 1.77 6.01 6.26
C MET A 157 1.12 6.92 7.32
N ARG A 158 -0.17 7.28 7.17
CA ARG A 158 -0.91 8.06 8.16
C ARG A 158 -0.99 7.32 9.50
N GLY A 159 -0.49 7.94 10.56
CA GLY A 159 -0.38 7.34 11.89
C GLY A 159 0.91 6.54 12.15
N TYR A 160 1.75 6.33 11.13
CA TYR A 160 2.99 5.53 11.24
C TYR A 160 4.28 6.37 11.19
N THR A 161 4.16 7.68 11.11
CA THR A 161 5.31 8.61 11.18
C THR A 161 5.24 9.46 12.45
N PRO A 162 6.38 10.04 12.91
CA PRO A 162 6.38 10.92 14.07
C PRO A 162 5.39 12.09 13.92
N GLU A 163 5.23 12.63 12.72
CA GLU A 163 4.37 13.77 12.40
C GLU A 163 2.87 13.44 12.50
N THR A 164 2.52 12.16 12.39
CA THR A 164 1.12 11.69 12.41
C THR A 164 0.84 10.70 13.54
N GLN A 165 1.78 10.58 14.48
CA GLN A 165 1.65 9.68 15.63
C GLN A 165 0.38 9.97 16.45
N GLY A 166 -0.31 8.89 16.84
CA GLY A 166 -1.55 8.98 17.61
C GLY A 166 -2.81 8.85 16.75
N ILE A 167 -2.70 8.88 15.43
CA ILE A 167 -3.81 8.55 14.53
C ILE A 167 -3.89 7.02 14.42
N ASN A 168 -4.93 6.43 15.01
CA ASN A 168 -5.10 4.98 15.12
C ASN A 168 -6.36 4.47 14.40
N ASP A 169 -7.02 5.33 13.64
CA ASP A 169 -8.20 5.02 12.83
C ASP A 169 -8.06 5.68 11.46
N ILE A 170 -8.86 5.24 10.49
CA ILE A 170 -8.86 5.87 9.17
C ILE A 170 -9.32 7.33 9.26
N ASP A 171 -8.55 8.22 8.64
CA ASP A 171 -8.82 9.66 8.59
C ASP A 171 -9.60 10.00 7.30
N PHE A 172 -10.94 9.98 7.40
CA PHE A 172 -11.81 10.26 6.26
C PHE A 172 -11.70 11.70 5.76
N GLU A 173 -11.41 12.66 6.64
CA GLU A 173 -11.21 14.07 6.24
C GLU A 173 -9.93 14.21 5.43
N PHE A 174 -8.88 13.50 5.80
CA PHE A 174 -7.65 13.45 5.03
C PHE A 174 -7.86 12.79 3.66
N VAL A 175 -8.58 11.66 3.60
CA VAL A 175 -8.96 11.02 2.33
C VAL A 175 -9.74 11.99 1.45
N HIS A 176 -10.75 12.68 2.00
CA HIS A 176 -11.57 13.65 1.27
C HIS A 176 -10.75 14.83 0.74
N LYS A 177 -9.88 15.39 1.58
CA LYS A 177 -9.00 16.50 1.19
C LYS A 177 -8.08 16.09 0.03
N LEU A 178 -7.44 14.93 0.13
CA LEU A 178 -6.61 14.42 -0.96
C LEU A 178 -7.43 14.17 -2.24
N ALA A 179 -8.61 13.54 -2.13
CA ALA A 179 -9.45 13.24 -3.29
C ALA A 179 -9.92 14.51 -4.02
N THR A 180 -10.06 15.63 -3.30
CA THR A 180 -10.54 16.91 -3.84
C THR A 180 -9.41 17.77 -4.42
N GLU A 181 -8.24 17.77 -3.79
CA GLU A 181 -7.18 18.74 -4.07
C GLU A 181 -5.94 18.12 -4.75
N CYS A 182 -5.71 16.79 -4.60
CA CYS A 182 -4.53 16.16 -5.16
C CYS A 182 -4.74 15.76 -6.62
N PRO A 183 -3.79 16.03 -7.53
CA PRO A 183 -3.91 15.66 -8.94
C PRO A 183 -3.75 14.14 -9.18
N ALA A 184 -3.14 13.41 -8.26
CA ALA A 184 -3.02 11.95 -8.32
C ALA A 184 -4.29 11.25 -7.79
N LYS A 185 -4.53 10.01 -8.21
CA LYS A 185 -5.65 9.22 -7.71
C LYS A 185 -5.37 8.75 -6.27
N VAL A 186 -6.37 8.85 -5.40
CA VAL A 186 -6.22 8.51 -3.98
C VAL A 186 -6.58 7.06 -3.71
N ILE A 187 -5.67 6.31 -3.12
CA ILE A 187 -5.92 4.96 -2.60
C ILE A 187 -5.96 5.06 -1.07
N ALA A 188 -7.13 4.80 -0.47
CA ALA A 188 -7.25 4.76 0.97
C ALA A 188 -6.68 3.44 1.51
N GLU A 189 -5.65 3.54 2.33
CA GLU A 189 -4.96 2.42 2.98
C GLU A 189 -4.54 2.82 4.40
N GLY A 190 -4.52 1.86 5.30
CA GLY A 190 -4.21 2.05 6.70
C GLY A 190 -5.45 2.18 7.58
N HIS A 191 -5.42 1.49 8.73
CA HIS A 191 -6.47 1.55 9.76
C HIS A 191 -7.91 1.18 9.30
N ILE A 192 -8.09 0.55 8.14
CA ILE A 192 -9.38 0.02 7.69
C ILE A 192 -9.55 -1.38 8.30
N HIS A 193 -10.40 -1.48 9.32
CA HIS A 193 -10.61 -2.71 10.10
C HIS A 193 -12.00 -3.32 9.90
N TYR A 194 -12.96 -2.54 9.43
CA TYR A 194 -14.37 -2.94 9.27
C TYR A 194 -14.88 -2.56 7.87
N PRO A 195 -15.82 -3.34 7.30
CA PRO A 195 -16.39 -3.08 5.96
C PRO A 195 -17.02 -1.68 5.83
N GLU A 196 -17.63 -1.17 6.90
CA GLU A 196 -18.27 0.14 6.92
C GLU A 196 -17.25 1.28 6.74
N GLN A 197 -16.01 1.09 7.23
CA GLN A 197 -14.92 2.05 7.01
C GLN A 197 -14.50 2.08 5.55
N ALA A 198 -14.50 0.91 4.88
CA ALA A 198 -14.20 0.82 3.45
C ALA A 198 -15.23 1.59 2.61
N VAL A 199 -16.53 1.41 2.90
CA VAL A 199 -17.61 2.17 2.24
C VAL A 199 -17.44 3.67 2.44
N LYS A 200 -17.24 4.12 3.69
CA LYS A 200 -17.03 5.54 4.01
C LYS A 200 -15.80 6.13 3.33
N ALA A 201 -14.72 5.36 3.17
CA ALA A 201 -13.54 5.84 2.46
C ALA A 201 -13.81 6.08 0.96
N LEU A 202 -14.63 5.23 0.31
CA LEU A 202 -15.09 5.48 -1.05
C LEU A 202 -16.02 6.70 -1.12
N GLU A 203 -16.94 6.86 -0.17
CA GLU A 203 -17.81 8.04 -0.06
C GLU A 203 -17.01 9.33 0.16
N ALA A 204 -15.88 9.25 0.88
CA ALA A 204 -14.94 10.36 1.04
C ALA A 204 -14.17 10.70 -0.25
N GLY A 205 -14.30 9.88 -1.31
CA GLY A 205 -13.72 10.14 -2.62
C GLY A 205 -12.48 9.30 -2.96
N ALA A 206 -12.14 8.28 -2.16
CA ALA A 206 -11.07 7.38 -2.52
C ALA A 206 -11.32 6.72 -3.88
N PHE A 207 -10.29 6.67 -4.73
CA PHE A 207 -10.37 6.03 -6.04
C PHE A 207 -10.44 4.50 -5.93
N ALA A 208 -9.72 3.93 -4.96
CA ALA A 208 -9.72 2.52 -4.62
C ALA A 208 -9.29 2.35 -3.14
N LEU A 209 -9.37 1.13 -2.63
CA LEU A 209 -9.03 0.80 -1.25
C LEU A 209 -7.95 -0.27 -1.20
N VAL A 210 -7.07 -0.21 -0.18
CA VAL A 210 -6.20 -1.33 0.19
C VAL A 210 -6.49 -1.73 1.63
N VAL A 211 -6.79 -3.00 1.84
CA VAL A 211 -7.00 -3.58 3.18
C VAL A 211 -6.05 -4.75 3.40
N GLY A 212 -5.29 -4.71 4.49
CA GLY A 212 -4.33 -5.74 4.88
C GLY A 212 -4.72 -6.45 6.17
N GLY A 213 -4.40 -5.86 7.33
CA GLY A 213 -4.50 -6.49 8.65
C GLY A 213 -5.90 -6.98 9.05
N ALA A 214 -6.96 -6.46 8.42
CA ALA A 214 -8.34 -6.93 8.64
C ALA A 214 -8.71 -8.18 7.80
N ILE A 215 -7.90 -8.56 6.83
CA ILE A 215 -8.19 -9.68 5.92
C ILE A 215 -7.11 -10.75 6.00
N THR A 216 -5.83 -10.36 5.93
CA THR A 216 -4.71 -11.29 5.73
C THR A 216 -3.85 -11.50 6.97
N ARG A 217 -4.19 -10.89 8.12
CA ARG A 217 -3.47 -11.07 9.39
C ARG A 217 -4.39 -11.65 10.47
N PRO A 218 -4.58 -12.98 10.52
CA PRO A 218 -5.44 -13.64 11.51
C PRO A 218 -5.08 -13.30 12.97
N ALA A 219 -3.80 -13.09 13.27
CA ALA A 219 -3.37 -12.69 14.62
C ALA A 219 -3.94 -11.31 15.02
N GLU A 220 -3.89 -10.31 14.13
CA GLU A 220 -4.48 -8.99 14.39
C GLU A 220 -6.02 -9.06 14.48
N ILE A 221 -6.64 -9.86 13.62
CA ILE A 221 -8.10 -10.08 13.65
C ILE A 221 -8.50 -10.71 14.98
N THR A 222 -7.82 -11.78 15.39
CA THR A 222 -8.07 -12.47 16.66
C THR A 222 -7.87 -11.51 17.85
N ALA A 223 -6.81 -10.70 17.83
CA ALA A 223 -6.53 -9.74 18.90
C ALA A 223 -7.66 -8.71 19.07
N ARG A 224 -8.27 -8.24 17.97
CA ARG A 224 -9.44 -7.33 18.03
C ARG A 224 -10.63 -7.99 18.72
N PHE A 225 -10.95 -9.25 18.38
CA PHE A 225 -12.06 -9.98 19.01
C PHE A 225 -11.79 -10.24 20.51
N THR A 226 -10.62 -10.77 20.85
CA THR A 226 -10.27 -11.07 22.24
C THR A 226 -10.17 -9.80 23.09
N GLY A 227 -9.67 -8.71 22.53
CA GLY A 227 -9.62 -7.40 23.18
C GLY A 227 -11.01 -6.88 23.53
N ALA A 228 -11.95 -6.93 22.57
CA ALA A 228 -13.34 -6.51 22.80
C ALA A 228 -14.04 -7.38 23.85
N ILE A 229 -13.89 -8.70 23.79
CA ILE A 229 -14.45 -9.64 24.78
C ILE A 229 -13.89 -9.35 26.19
N ASN A 230 -12.58 -9.11 26.31
CA ASN A 230 -11.96 -8.83 27.59
C ASN A 230 -12.37 -7.46 28.17
N ALA A 231 -12.60 -6.47 27.33
CA ALA A 231 -13.11 -5.16 27.76
C ALA A 231 -14.56 -5.27 28.30
N ALA A 232 -15.39 -6.12 27.70
CA ALA A 232 -16.76 -6.36 28.14
C ALA A 232 -16.89 -7.15 29.47
N LYS A 233 -15.80 -7.76 29.97
CA LYS A 233 -15.78 -8.50 31.25
C LYS A 233 -15.43 -7.62 32.46
N LYS A 234 -15.05 -6.35 32.22
CA LYS A 234 -14.75 -5.36 33.26
C LYS A 234 -15.98 -4.53 33.60
#